data_8126c1efe29061e83fd797d699438ac8
#
_entry.id   8126c1efe29061e83fd797d699438ac8
#
_cell.length_a   1.000
_cell.length_b   1.000
_cell.length_c   1.000
_cell.angle_alpha   90.00
_cell.angle_beta   90.00
_cell.angle_gamma   90.00
#
_symmetry.space_group_name_H-M   'P 1'
#
loop_
_entity.id
_entity.type
_entity.pdbx_description
1 polymer ?
#
loop_
_entity_poly.entity_id
_entity_poly.type
_entity_poly.pdbx_seq_one_letter_code
_entity_poly.pdbx_strand_id
1 'polypeptide(L)'
;GAKGKVIIFVDGLDRLAPAKGVELLEAMRDFFDCEGCVFVIATDYNAVIRGAEEWYGQDFGEEKEKSFFDRFFQVSFRVPVSGFNIQNYVQDKLEQIGICAEEAELDFYVELIRRSVGCDPKTMDRLFNSFLLLKKLAEEELYENRERRLMLFALLCMQTRFHDIYELIVRMKDKVTPEFLSGLCEERAEVLAGYLLSDEEKEKFRDFATIFCDVINTDRQEGISEEECGVFAEVLEFSGITSK
;
A
#
# COMPACT_ATOMS: atom_id res chain seq x y z
N GLY A 1 26.71 37.61 19.12
CA GLY A 1 25.77 37.20 18.09
C GLY A 1 25.24 35.83 18.42
N ALA A 2 23.91 35.62 18.37
CA ALA A 2 23.33 34.29 18.52
C ALA A 2 23.88 33.38 17.38
N LYS A 3 24.66 32.37 17.74
CA LYS A 3 25.06 31.33 16.79
C LYS A 3 23.78 30.55 16.41
N GLY A 4 23.27 30.74 15.19
CA GLY A 4 22.14 29.98 14.69
C GLY A 4 22.54 28.51 14.57
N LYS A 5 21.58 27.60 14.84
CA LYS A 5 21.74 26.18 14.53
C LYS A 5 21.19 25.92 13.14
N VAL A 6 21.86 25.10 12.36
CA VAL A 6 21.41 24.64 11.02
C VAL A 6 20.96 23.20 11.14
N ILE A 7 19.76 22.90 10.69
CA ILE A 7 19.25 21.50 10.60
C ILE A 7 19.21 21.14 9.13
N ILE A 8 19.89 20.06 8.79
CA ILE A 8 20.01 19.55 7.42
C ILE A 8 19.27 18.22 7.33
N PHE A 9 18.25 18.17 6.49
CA PHE A 9 17.51 16.95 6.23
C PHE A 9 18.05 16.27 4.96
N VAL A 10 18.39 15.00 5.07
CA VAL A 10 18.85 14.15 3.96
C VAL A 10 17.85 13.01 3.81
N ASP A 11 17.23 12.91 2.63
CA ASP A 11 16.25 11.87 2.29
C ASP A 11 16.62 11.18 0.98
N GLY A 12 16.16 9.95 0.80
CA GLY A 12 16.26 9.23 -0.46
C GLY A 12 17.60 8.55 -0.72
N LEU A 13 18.43 8.31 0.31
CA LEU A 13 19.65 7.51 0.17
C LEU A 13 19.37 6.08 -0.32
N ASP A 14 18.23 5.53 0.07
CA ASP A 14 17.71 4.22 -0.32
C ASP A 14 17.31 4.12 -1.80
N ARG A 15 17.15 5.26 -2.49
CA ARG A 15 16.84 5.33 -3.94
C ARG A 15 18.08 5.26 -4.82
N LEU A 16 19.25 5.42 -4.23
CA LEU A 16 20.52 5.25 -4.93
C LEU A 16 20.85 3.75 -5.04
N ALA A 17 21.75 3.42 -5.98
CA ALA A 17 22.39 2.11 -5.93
C ALA A 17 23.07 1.94 -4.56
N PRO A 18 22.95 0.76 -3.89
CA PRO A 18 23.34 0.61 -2.49
C PRO A 18 24.75 1.13 -2.16
N ALA A 19 25.76 0.76 -2.96
CA ALA A 19 27.12 1.25 -2.78
C ALA A 19 27.25 2.79 -2.92
N LYS A 20 26.40 3.43 -3.75
CA LYS A 20 26.41 4.88 -3.92
C LYS A 20 25.84 5.63 -2.73
N GLY A 21 24.88 5.04 -2.04
CA GLY A 21 24.35 5.56 -0.76
C GLY A 21 25.44 5.62 0.31
N VAL A 22 26.25 4.57 0.41
CA VAL A 22 27.39 4.50 1.33
C VAL A 22 28.51 5.47 0.93
N GLU A 23 28.83 5.56 -0.36
CA GLU A 23 29.80 6.54 -0.86
C GLU A 23 29.43 7.98 -0.48
N LEU A 24 28.12 8.32 -0.58
CA LEU A 24 27.63 9.63 -0.18
C LEU A 24 27.73 9.85 1.33
N LEU A 25 27.38 8.84 2.16
CA LEU A 25 27.55 8.92 3.61
C LEU A 25 29.02 9.15 4.00
N GLU A 26 29.95 8.43 3.37
CA GLU A 26 31.40 8.61 3.60
C GLU A 26 31.86 10.01 3.16
N ALA A 27 31.37 10.53 2.04
CA ALA A 27 31.71 11.87 1.59
C ALA A 27 31.14 12.96 2.52
N MET A 28 30.03 12.71 3.19
CA MET A 28 29.42 13.65 4.13
C MET A 28 29.99 13.56 5.54
N ARG A 29 30.77 12.53 5.86
CA ARG A 29 31.25 12.26 7.21
C ARG A 29 31.93 13.45 7.88
N ASP A 30 32.80 14.14 7.17
CA ASP A 30 33.58 15.27 7.71
C ASP A 30 32.70 16.49 8.04
N PHE A 31 31.45 16.52 7.51
CA PHE A 31 30.48 17.56 7.80
C PHE A 31 29.62 17.26 9.03
N PHE A 32 29.52 16.00 9.46
CA PHE A 32 28.67 15.61 10.60
C PHE A 32 29.16 16.21 11.92
N ASP A 33 30.44 16.52 12.03
CA ASP A 33 31.06 17.12 13.21
C ASP A 33 31.09 18.67 13.17
N CYS A 34 30.44 19.29 12.19
CA CYS A 34 30.37 20.76 12.10
C CYS A 34 29.62 21.35 13.29
N GLU A 35 30.28 22.23 14.06
CA GLU A 35 29.67 22.89 15.21
C GLU A 35 28.44 23.71 14.81
N GLY A 36 27.30 23.43 15.44
CA GLY A 36 26.03 24.10 15.16
C GLY A 36 25.20 23.50 14.02
N CYS A 37 25.68 22.42 13.38
CA CYS A 37 24.92 21.66 12.40
C CYS A 37 24.31 20.39 13.01
N VAL A 38 23.08 20.07 12.61
CA VAL A 38 22.41 18.82 12.94
C VAL A 38 21.94 18.19 11.64
N PHE A 39 22.33 16.95 11.42
CA PHE A 39 21.90 16.18 10.26
C PHE A 39 20.81 15.21 10.67
N VAL A 40 19.67 15.22 9.95
CA VAL A 40 18.57 14.27 10.09
C VAL A 40 18.51 13.47 8.80
N ILE A 41 18.91 12.21 8.88
CA ILE A 41 19.03 11.33 7.71
C ILE A 41 17.89 10.31 7.75
N ALA A 42 17.01 10.35 6.75
CA ALA A 42 15.96 9.35 6.54
C ALA A 42 16.45 8.32 5.52
N THR A 43 16.52 7.05 5.95
CA THR A 43 16.97 5.97 5.08
C THR A 43 16.42 4.62 5.52
N ASP A 44 16.37 3.65 4.58
CA ASP A 44 16.11 2.25 4.90
C ASP A 44 17.38 1.60 5.43
N TYR A 45 17.29 1.03 6.64
CA TYR A 45 18.41 0.34 7.30
C TYR A 45 18.99 -0.76 6.42
N ASN A 46 18.13 -1.62 5.83
CA ASN A 46 18.58 -2.75 5.02
C ASN A 46 19.24 -2.29 3.71
N ALA A 47 18.79 -1.16 3.13
CA ALA A 47 19.44 -0.58 1.95
C ALA A 47 20.86 -0.11 2.26
N VAL A 48 21.06 0.52 3.41
CA VAL A 48 22.38 0.96 3.88
C VAL A 48 23.30 -0.22 4.14
N ILE A 49 22.81 -1.28 4.79
CA ILE A 49 23.60 -2.50 5.04
C ILE A 49 24.03 -3.14 3.75
N ARG A 50 23.12 -3.38 2.79
CA ARG A 50 23.49 -3.92 1.47
C ARG A 50 24.56 -3.06 0.78
N GLY A 51 24.45 -1.74 0.90
CA GLY A 51 25.44 -0.83 0.36
C GLY A 51 26.80 -0.96 1.05
N ALA A 52 26.84 -1.15 2.35
CA ALA A 52 28.06 -1.37 3.11
C ALA A 52 28.71 -2.72 2.77
N GLU A 53 27.92 -3.77 2.61
CA GLU A 53 28.41 -5.09 2.14
C GLU A 53 29.04 -5.00 0.75
N GLU A 54 28.39 -4.29 -0.19
CA GLU A 54 28.96 -4.05 -1.52
C GLU A 54 30.26 -3.23 -1.48
N TRP A 55 30.32 -2.23 -0.58
CA TRP A 55 31.45 -1.31 -0.47
C TRP A 55 32.65 -1.93 0.24
N TYR A 56 32.43 -2.67 1.34
CA TYR A 56 33.47 -3.25 2.18
C TYR A 56 33.72 -4.74 1.94
N GLY A 57 32.94 -5.41 1.09
CA GLY A 57 33.08 -6.82 0.71
C GLY A 57 32.37 -7.79 1.67
N GLN A 58 32.47 -9.10 1.33
CA GLN A 58 31.71 -10.20 2.00
C GLN A 58 32.07 -10.44 3.48
N ASP A 59 33.11 -9.83 4.00
CA ASP A 59 33.50 -9.91 5.43
C ASP A 59 32.73 -8.93 6.34
N PHE A 60 31.64 -8.33 5.84
CA PHE A 60 30.83 -7.36 6.58
C PHE A 60 29.80 -8.07 7.45
N GLY A 61 30.22 -8.56 8.64
CA GLY A 61 29.35 -9.22 9.61
C GLY A 61 28.76 -8.27 10.66
N GLU A 62 27.89 -8.79 11.53
CA GLU A 62 27.10 -8.01 12.52
C GLU A 62 27.91 -7.01 13.36
N GLU A 63 29.14 -7.35 13.78
CA GLU A 63 30.02 -6.44 14.54
C GLU A 63 30.45 -5.24 13.69
N LYS A 64 30.73 -5.48 12.39
CA LYS A 64 31.10 -4.41 11.45
C LYS A 64 29.89 -3.55 11.05
N GLU A 65 28.68 -4.13 10.97
CA GLU A 65 27.44 -3.39 10.80
C GLU A 65 27.25 -2.36 11.91
N LYS A 66 27.33 -2.82 13.16
CA LYS A 66 27.16 -1.93 14.32
C LYS A 66 28.23 -0.83 14.33
N SER A 67 29.49 -1.19 14.12
CA SER A 67 30.59 -0.23 14.03
C SER A 67 30.43 0.76 12.89
N PHE A 68 29.84 0.33 11.76
CA PHE A 68 29.53 1.19 10.63
C PHE A 68 28.48 2.23 11.01
N PHE A 69 27.34 1.79 11.60
CA PHE A 69 26.29 2.70 12.02
C PHE A 69 26.75 3.70 13.08
N ASP A 70 27.48 3.23 14.11
CA ASP A 70 27.99 4.08 15.19
C ASP A 70 28.95 5.17 14.67
N ARG A 71 29.54 4.97 13.50
CA ARG A 71 30.45 5.94 12.87
C ARG A 71 29.70 7.12 12.24
N PHE A 72 28.51 6.89 11.70
CA PHE A 72 27.72 7.90 11.00
C PHE A 72 26.56 8.47 11.81
N PHE A 73 26.01 7.66 12.71
CA PHE A 73 24.76 8.00 13.41
C PHE A 73 24.98 8.04 14.92
N GLN A 74 24.96 9.24 15.49
CA GLN A 74 25.04 9.42 16.95
C GLN A 74 23.78 8.96 17.65
N VAL A 75 22.60 9.09 16.99
CA VAL A 75 21.30 8.65 17.47
C VAL A 75 20.53 7.98 16.34
N SER A 76 20.19 6.71 16.53
CA SER A 76 19.32 5.98 15.61
C SER A 76 17.90 5.98 16.14
N PHE A 77 16.94 6.37 15.31
CA PHE A 77 15.51 6.36 15.65
C PHE A 77 14.74 5.58 14.59
N ARG A 78 14.07 4.52 15.00
CA ARG A 78 13.16 3.80 14.12
C ARG A 78 11.77 4.41 14.26
N VAL A 79 11.22 4.94 13.15
CA VAL A 79 9.85 5.43 13.14
C VAL A 79 8.89 4.27 13.45
N PRO A 80 8.13 4.34 14.56
CA PRO A 80 7.23 3.25 14.93
C PRO A 80 6.03 3.20 13.98
N VAL A 81 5.91 2.12 13.21
CA VAL A 81 4.73 1.89 12.34
C VAL A 81 3.49 1.58 13.19
N SER A 82 3.68 1.03 14.39
CA SER A 82 2.59 0.68 15.33
C SER A 82 1.83 1.87 15.90
N GLY A 83 2.37 3.09 15.80
CA GLY A 83 1.68 4.33 16.21
C GLY A 83 0.84 4.97 15.11
N PHE A 84 0.86 4.41 13.90
CA PHE A 84 0.08 4.93 12.77
C PHE A 84 -1.39 4.56 12.96
N ASN A 85 -2.22 5.57 13.24
CA ASN A 85 -3.66 5.37 13.33
C ASN A 85 -4.25 5.36 11.91
N ILE A 86 -4.31 4.17 11.32
CA ILE A 86 -4.86 3.97 9.98
C ILE A 86 -6.31 4.45 9.88
N GLN A 87 -7.09 4.30 10.95
CA GLN A 87 -8.50 4.68 10.97
C GLN A 87 -8.67 6.20 10.80
N ASN A 88 -7.93 7.00 11.58
CA ASN A 88 -7.93 8.45 11.42
C ASN A 88 -7.43 8.88 10.05
N TYR A 89 -6.36 8.25 9.56
CA TYR A 89 -5.81 8.56 8.24
C TYR A 89 -6.82 8.28 7.12
N VAL A 90 -7.49 7.13 7.15
CA VAL A 90 -8.52 6.76 6.16
C VAL A 90 -9.70 7.71 6.23
N GLN A 91 -10.16 8.05 7.44
CA GLN A 91 -11.22 9.01 7.66
C GLN A 91 -10.88 10.37 7.07
N ASP A 92 -9.70 10.93 7.41
CA ASP A 92 -9.22 12.22 6.88
C ASP A 92 -9.17 12.21 5.34
N LYS A 93 -8.72 11.11 4.73
CA LYS A 93 -8.67 10.97 3.27
C LYS A 93 -10.04 10.91 2.62
N LEU A 94 -10.99 10.18 3.22
CA LEU A 94 -12.37 10.12 2.74
C LEU A 94 -13.05 11.48 2.85
N GLU A 95 -12.86 12.20 3.96
CA GLU A 95 -13.37 13.57 4.14
C GLU A 95 -12.80 14.55 3.11
N GLN A 96 -11.49 14.48 2.82
CA GLN A 96 -10.86 15.29 1.76
C GLN A 96 -11.45 15.02 0.37
N ILE A 97 -11.92 13.80 0.13
CA ILE A 97 -12.62 13.40 -1.11
C ILE A 97 -14.09 13.81 -1.06
N GLY A 98 -14.61 14.25 0.09
CA GLY A 98 -16.01 14.60 0.30
C GLY A 98 -16.90 13.38 0.51
N ILE A 99 -16.37 12.34 1.14
CA ILE A 99 -17.11 11.13 1.57
C ILE A 99 -17.17 11.15 3.09
N CYS A 100 -18.37 11.29 3.62
CA CYS A 100 -18.64 11.15 5.06
C CYS A 100 -19.06 9.71 5.32
N ALA A 101 -18.10 8.84 5.64
CA ALA A 101 -18.36 7.45 5.95
C ALA A 101 -18.83 7.30 7.41
N GLU A 102 -19.88 6.51 7.62
CA GLU A 102 -20.26 6.06 8.96
C GLU A 102 -19.22 5.07 9.51
N GLU A 103 -19.18 4.86 10.83
CA GLU A 103 -18.19 4.01 11.49
C GLU A 103 -18.13 2.61 10.88
N ALA A 104 -19.25 1.98 10.62
CA ALA A 104 -19.35 0.66 9.99
C ALA A 104 -18.83 0.63 8.54
N GLU A 105 -18.95 1.73 7.80
CA GLU A 105 -18.42 1.87 6.46
C GLU A 105 -16.89 2.13 6.50
N LEU A 106 -16.45 2.96 7.44
CA LEU A 106 -15.04 3.26 7.66
C LEU A 106 -14.25 1.97 7.95
N ASP A 107 -14.81 1.07 8.74
CA ASP A 107 -14.18 -0.22 9.04
C ASP A 107 -13.93 -1.07 7.78
N PHE A 108 -14.85 -1.07 6.80
CA PHE A 108 -14.61 -1.74 5.52
C PHE A 108 -13.42 -1.14 4.76
N TYR A 109 -13.31 0.18 4.66
CA TYR A 109 -12.17 0.83 4.01
C TYR A 109 -10.85 0.48 4.71
N VAL A 110 -10.84 0.50 6.04
CA VAL A 110 -9.66 0.17 6.85
C VAL A 110 -9.24 -1.29 6.65
N GLU A 111 -10.19 -2.23 6.69
CA GLU A 111 -9.90 -3.65 6.51
C GLU A 111 -9.46 -3.98 5.07
N LEU A 112 -10.07 -3.38 4.06
CA LEU A 112 -9.63 -3.50 2.67
C LEU A 112 -8.18 -3.06 2.50
N ILE A 113 -7.79 -1.93 3.10
CA ILE A 113 -6.41 -1.43 3.06
C ILE A 113 -5.47 -2.38 3.80
N ARG A 114 -5.81 -2.80 5.02
CA ARG A 114 -4.96 -3.69 5.84
C ARG A 114 -4.65 -5.00 5.16
N ARG A 115 -5.67 -5.60 4.52
CA ARG A 115 -5.55 -6.92 3.86
C ARG A 115 -5.05 -6.85 2.43
N SER A 116 -4.85 -5.65 1.88
CA SER A 116 -4.29 -5.46 0.54
C SER A 116 -2.96 -4.72 0.59
N VAL A 117 -2.99 -3.41 0.51
CA VAL A 117 -1.80 -2.54 0.36
C VAL A 117 -1.03 -2.35 1.67
N GLY A 118 -1.63 -2.70 2.81
CA GLY A 118 -1.04 -2.50 4.12
C GLY A 118 -0.95 -1.03 4.52
N CYS A 119 -0.18 -0.76 5.59
CA CYS A 119 -0.06 0.59 6.15
C CYS A 119 1.09 1.41 5.54
N ASP A 120 1.45 1.20 4.27
CA ASP A 120 2.42 2.05 3.57
C ASP A 120 1.77 3.36 3.12
N PRO A 121 2.17 4.53 3.69
CA PRO A 121 1.52 5.80 3.38
C PRO A 121 1.57 6.17 1.90
N LYS A 122 2.67 5.87 1.19
CA LYS A 122 2.81 6.20 -0.24
C LYS A 122 1.83 5.40 -1.09
N THR A 123 1.68 4.11 -0.79
CA THR A 123 0.74 3.24 -1.51
C THR A 123 -0.69 3.62 -1.19
N MET A 124 -1.00 3.95 0.07
CA MET A 124 -2.32 4.48 0.45
C MET A 124 -2.64 5.81 -0.24
N ASP A 125 -1.69 6.76 -0.29
CA ASP A 125 -1.90 8.02 -1.02
C ASP A 125 -2.19 7.79 -2.51
N ARG A 126 -1.49 6.87 -3.16
CA ARG A 126 -1.75 6.51 -4.56
C ARG A 126 -3.13 5.91 -4.74
N LEU A 127 -3.55 5.02 -3.83
CA LEU A 127 -4.88 4.41 -3.84
C LEU A 127 -5.97 5.48 -3.74
N PHE A 128 -5.86 6.40 -2.76
CA PHE A 128 -6.83 7.49 -2.58
C PHE A 128 -6.81 8.49 -3.74
N ASN A 129 -5.65 8.76 -4.35
CA ASN A 129 -5.56 9.61 -5.53
C ASN A 129 -6.25 8.96 -6.74
N SER A 130 -6.12 7.65 -6.95
CA SER A 130 -6.86 6.92 -7.98
C SER A 130 -8.36 6.96 -7.71
N PHE A 131 -8.75 6.76 -6.46
CA PHE A 131 -10.15 6.85 -6.05
C PHE A 131 -10.75 8.24 -6.26
N LEU A 132 -10.02 9.31 -5.89
CA LEU A 132 -10.41 10.70 -6.16
C LEU A 132 -10.52 10.99 -7.66
N LEU A 133 -9.58 10.48 -8.46
CA LEU A 133 -9.61 10.66 -9.92
C LEU A 133 -10.87 10.03 -10.51
N LEU A 134 -11.18 8.79 -10.14
CA LEU A 134 -12.38 8.11 -10.59
C LEU A 134 -13.65 8.84 -10.12
N LYS A 135 -13.67 9.36 -8.88
CA LYS A 135 -14.79 10.19 -8.42
C LYS A 135 -15.05 11.42 -9.31
N LYS A 136 -14.00 12.03 -9.85
CA LYS A 136 -14.14 13.19 -10.74
C LYS A 136 -14.59 12.82 -12.14
N LEU A 137 -14.42 11.57 -12.54
CA LEU A 137 -14.78 11.06 -13.86
C LEU A 137 -16.15 10.35 -13.87
N ALA A 138 -16.58 9.87 -12.71
CA ALA A 138 -17.84 9.14 -12.54
C ALA A 138 -19.05 10.07 -12.53
N GLU A 139 -20.19 9.53 -12.90
CA GLU A 139 -21.49 10.10 -12.59
C GLU A 139 -21.73 10.07 -11.08
N GLU A 140 -22.45 11.07 -10.55
CA GLU A 140 -22.69 11.21 -9.10
C GLU A 140 -23.28 9.93 -8.48
N GLU A 141 -24.16 9.25 -9.22
CA GLU A 141 -24.87 8.04 -8.75
C GLU A 141 -23.94 6.92 -8.29
N LEU A 142 -22.77 6.75 -8.92
CA LEU A 142 -21.80 5.71 -8.55
C LEU A 142 -21.19 5.96 -7.17
N TYR A 143 -21.00 7.22 -6.78
CA TYR A 143 -20.39 7.58 -5.50
C TYR A 143 -21.40 7.86 -4.38
N GLU A 144 -22.65 8.16 -4.71
CA GLU A 144 -23.73 8.31 -3.74
C GLU A 144 -24.17 6.95 -3.19
N ASN A 145 -24.17 5.92 -4.05
CA ASN A 145 -24.45 4.56 -3.60
C ASN A 145 -23.27 3.98 -2.84
N ARG A 146 -23.49 3.65 -1.56
CA ARG A 146 -22.50 3.10 -0.64
C ARG A 146 -21.88 1.80 -1.15
N GLU A 147 -22.69 0.89 -1.66
CA GLU A 147 -22.25 -0.45 -2.11
C GLU A 147 -21.34 -0.33 -3.33
N ARG A 148 -21.74 0.45 -4.34
CA ARG A 148 -20.93 0.71 -5.54
C ARG A 148 -19.60 1.39 -5.20
N ARG A 149 -19.63 2.33 -4.28
CA ARG A 149 -18.46 3.05 -3.80
C ARG A 149 -17.45 2.15 -3.08
N LEU A 150 -17.93 1.28 -2.17
CA LEU A 150 -17.10 0.30 -1.48
C LEU A 150 -16.54 -0.75 -2.45
N MET A 151 -17.35 -1.22 -3.38
CA MET A 151 -16.94 -2.17 -4.43
C MET A 151 -15.84 -1.58 -5.32
N LEU A 152 -15.99 -0.33 -5.75
CA LEU A 152 -14.95 0.37 -6.50
C LEU A 152 -13.64 0.47 -5.71
N PHE A 153 -13.72 0.84 -4.44
CA PHE A 153 -12.53 0.92 -3.59
C PHE A 153 -11.87 -0.44 -3.40
N ALA A 154 -12.65 -1.49 -3.22
CA ALA A 154 -12.15 -2.87 -3.11
C ALA A 154 -11.46 -3.32 -4.39
N LEU A 155 -12.01 -3.00 -5.57
CA LEU A 155 -11.36 -3.26 -6.87
C LEU A 155 -10.06 -2.50 -7.05
N LEU A 156 -9.97 -1.24 -6.59
CA LEU A 156 -8.71 -0.47 -6.60
C LEU A 156 -7.67 -1.06 -5.65
N CYS A 157 -8.07 -1.57 -4.49
CA CYS A 157 -7.20 -2.31 -3.59
C CYS A 157 -6.64 -3.57 -4.28
N MET A 158 -7.51 -4.34 -4.95
CA MET A 158 -7.12 -5.52 -5.72
C MET A 158 -6.17 -5.15 -6.86
N GLN A 159 -6.50 -4.14 -7.66
CA GLN A 159 -5.66 -3.64 -8.75
C GLN A 159 -4.26 -3.25 -8.28
N THR A 160 -4.18 -2.60 -7.09
CA THR A 160 -2.91 -2.11 -6.56
C THR A 160 -2.03 -3.23 -6.02
N ARG A 161 -2.61 -4.26 -5.36
CA ARG A 161 -1.86 -5.31 -4.64
C ARG A 161 -1.83 -6.64 -5.37
N PHE A 162 -2.91 -7.00 -6.04
CA PHE A 162 -3.12 -8.30 -6.70
C PHE A 162 -3.41 -8.07 -8.19
N HIS A 163 -2.53 -7.32 -8.84
CA HIS A 163 -2.71 -6.86 -10.22
C HIS A 163 -3.03 -7.99 -11.20
N ASP A 164 -2.32 -9.11 -11.12
CA ASP A 164 -2.50 -10.24 -12.05
C ASP A 164 -3.90 -10.87 -11.91
N ILE A 165 -4.42 -10.95 -10.67
CA ILE A 165 -5.79 -11.43 -10.42
C ILE A 165 -6.81 -10.43 -10.93
N TYR A 166 -6.59 -9.13 -10.67
CA TYR A 166 -7.44 -8.07 -11.19
C TYR A 166 -7.53 -8.13 -12.73
N GLU A 167 -6.39 -8.23 -13.43
CA GLU A 167 -6.33 -8.34 -14.88
C GLU A 167 -7.05 -9.60 -15.40
N LEU A 168 -6.93 -10.72 -14.69
CA LEU A 168 -7.65 -11.94 -15.04
C LEU A 168 -9.17 -11.72 -14.97
N ILE A 169 -9.66 -11.09 -13.91
CA ILE A 169 -11.09 -10.79 -13.74
C ILE A 169 -11.56 -9.83 -14.83
N VAL A 170 -10.80 -8.81 -15.16
CA VAL A 170 -11.12 -7.85 -16.26
C VAL A 170 -11.24 -8.59 -17.60
N ARG A 171 -10.33 -9.53 -17.89
CA ARG A 171 -10.40 -10.34 -19.13
C ARG A 171 -11.60 -11.30 -19.16
N MET A 172 -12.11 -11.65 -17.99
CA MET A 172 -13.28 -12.53 -17.84
C MET A 172 -14.59 -11.76 -17.64
N LYS A 173 -14.60 -10.44 -17.83
CA LYS A 173 -15.76 -9.58 -17.53
C LYS A 173 -17.08 -10.07 -18.15
N ASP A 174 -17.03 -10.60 -19.37
CA ASP A 174 -18.20 -11.14 -20.07
C ASP A 174 -18.70 -12.48 -19.50
N LYS A 175 -17.97 -13.06 -18.54
CA LYS A 175 -18.29 -14.34 -17.87
C LYS A 175 -18.53 -14.18 -16.38
N VAL A 176 -18.73 -12.94 -15.93
CA VAL A 176 -19.07 -12.65 -14.53
C VAL A 176 -20.50 -13.14 -14.30
N THR A 177 -20.60 -14.24 -13.57
CA THR A 177 -21.88 -14.87 -13.17
C THR A 177 -21.89 -14.99 -11.64
N PRO A 178 -23.07 -15.24 -11.03
CA PRO A 178 -23.15 -15.52 -9.61
C PRO A 178 -22.21 -16.63 -9.14
N GLU A 179 -22.09 -17.71 -9.94
CA GLU A 179 -21.20 -18.82 -9.64
C GLU A 179 -19.72 -18.44 -9.75
N PHE A 180 -19.38 -17.53 -10.67
CA PHE A 180 -18.01 -17.03 -10.80
C PHE A 180 -17.63 -16.19 -9.58
N LEU A 181 -18.48 -15.24 -9.17
CA LEU A 181 -18.24 -14.40 -8.00
C LEU A 181 -18.28 -15.21 -6.70
N SER A 182 -19.23 -16.15 -6.55
CA SER A 182 -19.24 -17.08 -5.43
C SER A 182 -17.98 -17.94 -5.38
N GLY A 183 -17.49 -18.39 -6.53
CA GLY A 183 -16.23 -19.13 -6.64
C GLY A 183 -14.99 -18.28 -6.31
N LEU A 184 -15.04 -16.96 -6.54
CA LEU A 184 -14.00 -16.04 -6.10
C LEU A 184 -14.00 -15.86 -4.58
N CYS A 185 -15.19 -15.96 -3.96
CA CYS A 185 -15.42 -15.83 -2.53
C CYS A 185 -15.18 -17.11 -1.73
N GLU A 186 -15.30 -18.27 -2.35
CA GLU A 186 -15.05 -19.59 -1.76
C GLU A 186 -13.57 -20.01 -1.97
N GLU A 187 -13.21 -21.18 -1.42
CA GLU A 187 -11.86 -21.76 -1.59
C GLU A 187 -11.40 -21.92 -3.04
N ARG A 188 -12.31 -21.78 -4.01
CA ARG A 188 -12.00 -21.76 -5.46
C ARG A 188 -11.23 -20.52 -5.91
N ALA A 189 -11.17 -19.46 -5.11
CA ALA A 189 -10.23 -18.36 -5.33
C ALA A 189 -8.78 -18.87 -5.42
N GLU A 190 -8.46 -19.97 -4.76
CA GLU A 190 -7.18 -20.67 -4.89
C GLU A 190 -6.91 -21.21 -6.30
N VAL A 191 -7.93 -21.58 -7.04
CA VAL A 191 -7.75 -22.08 -8.42
C VAL A 191 -7.37 -20.96 -9.36
N LEU A 192 -7.96 -19.76 -9.16
CA LEU A 192 -7.59 -18.56 -9.93
C LEU A 192 -6.21 -18.03 -9.50
N ALA A 193 -5.93 -18.04 -8.22
CA ALA A 193 -4.65 -17.62 -7.65
C ALA A 193 -3.55 -18.68 -7.84
N GLY A 194 -3.89 -19.94 -7.96
CA GLY A 194 -2.96 -21.08 -8.02
C GLY A 194 -1.96 -21.05 -9.16
N TYR A 195 -2.28 -20.32 -10.22
CA TYR A 195 -1.40 -20.17 -11.38
C TYR A 195 -0.59 -18.88 -11.41
N LEU A 196 -0.92 -17.90 -10.55
CA LEU A 196 -0.41 -16.53 -10.64
C LEU A 196 0.36 -16.09 -9.39
N LEU A 197 0.17 -16.74 -8.25
CA LEU A 197 0.71 -16.31 -6.96
C LEU A 197 1.59 -17.38 -6.32
N SER A 198 2.61 -16.92 -5.59
CA SER A 198 3.37 -17.76 -4.65
C SER A 198 2.48 -18.20 -3.47
N ASP A 199 2.89 -19.21 -2.71
CA ASP A 199 2.07 -19.73 -1.60
C ASP A 199 1.84 -18.68 -0.51
N GLU A 200 2.82 -17.80 -0.26
CA GLU A 200 2.68 -16.67 0.68
C GLU A 200 1.67 -15.62 0.16
N GLU A 201 1.66 -15.37 -1.14
CA GLU A 201 0.73 -14.43 -1.75
C GLU A 201 -0.69 -14.98 -1.83
N LYS A 202 -0.86 -16.29 -1.96
CA LYS A 202 -2.18 -16.96 -1.88
C LYS A 202 -2.84 -16.75 -0.52
N GLU A 203 -2.07 -16.89 0.56
CA GLU A 203 -2.59 -16.65 1.91
C GLU A 203 -3.06 -15.20 2.08
N LYS A 204 -2.23 -14.23 1.64
CA LYS A 204 -2.60 -12.80 1.66
C LYS A 204 -3.81 -12.49 0.79
N PHE A 205 -3.92 -13.14 -0.38
CA PHE A 205 -5.09 -12.97 -1.23
C PHE A 205 -6.35 -13.58 -0.62
N ARG A 206 -6.25 -14.72 0.05
CA ARG A 206 -7.39 -15.33 0.75
C ARG A 206 -7.94 -14.41 1.85
N ASP A 207 -7.05 -13.80 2.66
CA ASP A 207 -7.44 -12.85 3.68
C ASP A 207 -8.14 -11.62 3.07
N PHE A 208 -7.63 -11.12 1.95
CA PHE A 208 -8.26 -10.03 1.23
C PHE A 208 -9.59 -10.45 0.60
N ALA A 209 -9.66 -11.62 -0.03
CA ALA A 209 -10.87 -12.13 -0.68
C ALA A 209 -12.05 -12.23 0.30
N THR A 210 -11.79 -12.54 1.56
CA THR A 210 -12.84 -12.60 2.59
C THR A 210 -13.56 -11.26 2.74
N ILE A 211 -12.82 -10.15 2.90
CA ILE A 211 -13.43 -8.82 3.04
C ILE A 211 -13.98 -8.30 1.70
N PHE A 212 -13.33 -8.64 0.59
CA PHE A 212 -13.79 -8.31 -0.75
C PHE A 212 -15.18 -8.90 -1.03
N CYS A 213 -15.41 -10.13 -0.60
CA CYS A 213 -16.69 -10.81 -0.75
C CYS A 213 -17.78 -10.24 0.16
N ASP A 214 -17.42 -9.80 1.37
CA ASP A 214 -18.32 -9.08 2.25
C ASP A 214 -18.82 -7.76 1.65
N VAL A 215 -18.03 -7.15 0.75
CA VAL A 215 -18.40 -5.94 0.02
C VAL A 215 -19.31 -6.24 -1.18
N ILE A 216 -19.12 -7.39 -1.85
CA ILE A 216 -19.95 -7.78 -3.00
C ILE A 216 -21.28 -8.34 -2.56
N ASN A 217 -21.30 -9.21 -1.56
CA ASN A 217 -22.51 -9.86 -1.05
C ASN A 217 -23.05 -9.07 0.12
N THR A 218 -23.95 -8.16 -0.14
CA THR A 218 -24.62 -7.31 0.86
C THR A 218 -25.61 -8.08 1.70
N ASP A 219 -26.22 -9.14 1.16
CA ASP A 219 -27.12 -10.01 1.89
C ASP A 219 -26.48 -11.40 2.12
N ARG A 220 -25.73 -11.52 3.22
CA ARG A 220 -24.94 -12.72 3.58
C ARG A 220 -25.78 -14.01 3.74
N GLN A 221 -27.10 -13.94 3.67
CA GLN A 221 -27.99 -15.10 3.83
C GLN A 221 -28.37 -15.76 2.51
N GLU A 222 -28.30 -15.01 1.41
CA GLU A 222 -28.54 -15.51 0.06
C GLU A 222 -27.23 -15.44 -0.75
N GLY A 223 -27.03 -16.34 -1.71
CA GLY A 223 -25.87 -16.28 -2.62
C GLY A 223 -25.89 -15.00 -3.46
N ILE A 224 -24.78 -14.73 -4.14
CA ILE A 224 -24.66 -13.53 -4.99
C ILE A 224 -25.73 -13.58 -6.09
N SER A 225 -26.49 -12.50 -6.22
CA SER A 225 -27.58 -12.35 -7.18
C SER A 225 -27.08 -11.90 -8.56
N GLU A 226 -27.94 -12.04 -9.59
CA GLU A 226 -27.62 -11.50 -10.94
C GLU A 226 -27.53 -9.96 -10.92
N GLU A 227 -28.29 -9.28 -10.05
CA GLU A 227 -28.24 -7.82 -9.88
C GLU A 227 -26.88 -7.38 -9.33
N GLU A 228 -26.36 -8.04 -8.29
CA GLU A 228 -25.03 -7.79 -7.73
C GLU A 228 -23.92 -8.06 -8.76
N CYS A 229 -24.07 -9.10 -9.60
CA CYS A 229 -23.17 -9.35 -10.71
C CYS A 229 -23.18 -8.24 -11.75
N GLY A 230 -24.35 -7.69 -12.06
CA GLY A 230 -24.48 -6.55 -12.99
C GLY A 230 -23.78 -5.31 -12.44
N VAL A 231 -24.00 -4.99 -11.18
CA VAL A 231 -23.32 -3.87 -10.49
C VAL A 231 -21.81 -4.10 -10.45
N PHE A 232 -21.37 -5.31 -10.12
CA PHE A 232 -19.94 -5.64 -10.13
C PHE A 232 -19.30 -5.43 -11.50
N ALA A 233 -19.93 -5.90 -12.58
CA ALA A 233 -19.41 -5.76 -13.93
C ALA A 233 -19.28 -4.29 -14.35
N GLU A 234 -20.28 -3.45 -14.02
CA GLU A 234 -20.26 -2.01 -14.27
C GLU A 234 -19.11 -1.33 -13.52
N VAL A 235 -18.97 -1.60 -12.22
CA VAL A 235 -17.92 -1.00 -11.38
C VAL A 235 -16.53 -1.51 -11.79
N LEU A 236 -16.41 -2.78 -12.22
CA LEU A 236 -15.17 -3.35 -12.72
C LEU A 236 -14.71 -2.63 -14.00
N GLU A 237 -15.61 -2.40 -14.95
CA GLU A 237 -15.30 -1.68 -16.18
C GLU A 237 -14.81 -0.24 -15.88
N PHE A 238 -15.48 0.43 -14.96
CA PHE A 238 -15.11 1.76 -14.54
C PHE A 238 -13.75 1.80 -13.81
N SER A 239 -13.45 0.83 -12.95
CA SER A 239 -12.16 0.72 -12.27
C SER A 239 -10.98 0.57 -13.24
N GLY A 240 -11.22 0.01 -14.43
CA GLY A 240 -10.22 -0.18 -15.48
C GLY A 240 -9.61 1.11 -16.03
N ILE A 241 -10.26 2.28 -15.84
CA ILE A 241 -9.76 3.59 -16.28
C ILE A 241 -8.40 3.91 -15.62
N THR A 242 -8.14 3.41 -14.42
CA THR A 242 -6.87 3.59 -13.69
C THR A 242 -5.90 2.43 -13.84
N SER A 243 -6.27 1.37 -14.58
CA SER A 243 -5.38 0.27 -14.91
C SER A 243 -4.30 0.72 -15.89
N LYS A 244 -3.06 0.21 -15.68
CA LYS A 244 -1.92 0.55 -16.54
C LYS A 244 -1.78 -0.44 -17.68
#